data_13ed1615908b2a6844111681d5bea530
#
_entry.id   13ed1615908b2a6844111681d5bea530
#
_cell.length_a   1.000
_cell.length_b   1.000
_cell.length_c   1.000
_cell.angle_alpha   90.00
_cell.angle_beta   90.00
_cell.angle_gamma   90.00
#
_symmetry.space_group_name_H-M   'P 1'
#
loop_
_entity.id
_entity.type
_entity.pdbx_description
1 polymer ?
#
loop_
_entity_poly.entity_id
_entity_poly.type
_entity_poly.pdbx_seq_one_letter_code
_entity_poly.pdbx_strand_id
1 'polypeptide(L)'
;MCGIIGYVGDKPAVEILKNALTRLEYRGYDSAGIATLDNGKVHLCKNKGKVADVIADCNIKNLPGCTGIGHVRWATHGTVTRENAHPHCDASTEIAVIHNGIIENYEELKNRLAKKYKFQSDTDTEVIPHLIREQVDSGLNFEDAFFAAVRQLQGSFAIIVISTLADGKLFAARKDSPMVLGIGKDVNFVGSDVLSFLPYTREAVYIEDGECVVMTKNSFQIYDFDHHPKQRASVNITWDLSEAGKGDYPHFMIKEIKEQPAVIRQALMQDDRQLNRMAIDILRSRQVIFVACGSSRFAALIGRYVFSKVGHTFSDVIMASEFGYFSDSVDKNTLVIAISQSGETADVMNGVKQAKAKGATVYSIVNVEGSSLSRMSDKALYLSCGPEIGVAATKSFTAQLCLLYLLAYAMDGRLIEGKEKLLEISSLIEEGLQNNTTEIAAIAEKFKDKKDFYFLARGINFAMAGEGALKLKEVCYVHAEGMAAGELKHGTLALIEDGTPVVAICPTDYTYADIVSNISEAVVRGATVIGISNTNHSVFNEWIKIPEVEMVFYPLVTVVPLQLLAYHSAIVRGLDPDKPRNLAKSVTVK
;
A
#
# COMPACT_ATOMS: atom_id res chain seq x y z
N MET A 1 1.99 2.52 -8.53
CA MET A 1 1.59 3.87 -8.09
C MET A 1 2.80 4.80 -8.18
N CYS A 2 2.59 6.03 -8.62
CA CYS A 2 3.67 7.01 -8.79
C CYS A 2 4.03 7.72 -7.48
N GLY A 3 5.20 8.35 -7.43
CA GLY A 3 5.61 9.24 -6.36
C GLY A 3 5.91 10.62 -6.90
N ILE A 4 5.36 11.66 -6.27
CA ILE A 4 5.63 13.07 -6.60
C ILE A 4 6.26 13.79 -5.42
N ILE A 5 7.11 14.77 -5.76
CA ILE A 5 7.70 15.71 -4.83
C ILE A 5 7.90 17.07 -5.50
N GLY A 6 7.48 18.13 -4.85
CA GLY A 6 7.82 19.53 -5.15
C GLY A 6 8.60 20.12 -4.00
N TYR A 7 9.53 20.99 -4.33
CA TYR A 7 10.41 21.68 -3.39
C TYR A 7 10.55 23.13 -3.78
N VAL A 8 10.48 24.03 -2.80
CA VAL A 8 10.82 25.45 -2.91
C VAL A 8 11.58 25.89 -1.66
N GLY A 9 12.78 26.45 -1.83
CA GLY A 9 13.65 26.83 -0.72
C GLY A 9 14.89 27.57 -1.16
N ASP A 10 15.92 27.62 -0.32
CA ASP A 10 17.19 28.33 -0.59
C ASP A 10 18.34 27.38 -1.02
N LYS A 11 18.17 26.06 -0.87
CA LYS A 11 19.18 25.09 -1.25
C LYS A 11 18.95 24.60 -2.69
N PRO A 12 19.99 24.10 -3.39
CA PRO A 12 19.82 23.50 -4.71
C PRO A 12 18.77 22.39 -4.70
N ALA A 13 17.74 22.54 -5.53
CA ALA A 13 16.59 21.65 -5.56
C ALA A 13 16.98 20.21 -5.93
N VAL A 14 17.95 20.06 -6.82
CA VAL A 14 18.34 18.77 -7.40
C VAL A 14 18.73 17.72 -6.36
N GLU A 15 19.55 18.06 -5.35
CA GLU A 15 20.00 17.12 -4.33
C GLU A 15 18.85 16.70 -3.39
N ILE A 16 17.95 17.63 -3.11
CA ILE A 16 16.76 17.38 -2.28
C ILE A 16 15.79 16.46 -3.03
N LEU A 17 15.49 16.77 -4.28
CA LEU A 17 14.58 15.99 -5.12
C LEU A 17 15.13 14.59 -5.40
N LYS A 18 16.41 14.45 -5.70
CA LYS A 18 17.09 13.15 -5.86
C LYS A 18 16.92 12.27 -4.62
N ASN A 19 17.22 12.80 -3.44
CA ASN A 19 17.09 12.07 -2.20
C ASN A 19 15.63 11.71 -1.88
N ALA A 20 14.69 12.60 -2.19
CA ALA A 20 13.26 12.36 -2.05
C ALA A 20 12.77 11.26 -3.00
N LEU A 21 13.16 11.31 -4.29
CA LEU A 21 12.79 10.30 -5.28
C LEU A 21 13.35 8.92 -4.94
N THR A 22 14.59 8.85 -4.41
CA THR A 22 15.16 7.58 -3.92
C THR A 22 14.32 6.97 -2.80
N ARG A 23 13.78 7.79 -1.90
CA ARG A 23 12.86 7.34 -0.84
C ARG A 23 11.47 6.99 -1.36
N LEU A 24 11.02 7.60 -2.46
CA LEU A 24 9.72 7.34 -3.09
C LEU A 24 9.77 6.19 -4.12
N GLU A 25 10.95 5.63 -4.43
CA GLU A 25 11.12 4.64 -5.51
C GLU A 25 10.29 3.36 -5.28
N TYR A 26 9.96 3.02 -4.03
CA TYR A 26 9.05 1.90 -3.72
C TYR A 26 7.62 2.10 -4.28
N ARG A 27 7.26 3.34 -4.65
CA ARG A 27 5.97 3.66 -5.26
C ARG A 27 5.96 3.47 -6.78
N GLY A 28 7.10 3.54 -7.44
CA GLY A 28 7.22 3.36 -8.89
C GLY A 28 8.68 3.40 -9.32
N TYR A 29 9.06 2.57 -10.27
CA TYR A 29 10.45 2.40 -10.71
C TYR A 29 10.59 2.17 -12.22
N ASP A 30 9.53 2.48 -13.00
CA ASP A 30 9.53 2.32 -14.47
C ASP A 30 10.27 3.46 -15.15
N SER A 31 10.13 4.67 -14.63
CA SER A 31 10.86 5.85 -15.08
C SER A 31 10.94 6.90 -13.98
N ALA A 32 11.88 7.82 -14.09
CA ALA A 32 12.02 8.95 -13.17
C ALA A 32 12.38 10.23 -13.90
N GLY A 33 12.16 11.38 -13.26
CA GLY A 33 12.62 12.66 -13.77
C GLY A 33 12.44 13.80 -12.79
N ILE A 34 13.19 14.86 -13.08
CA ILE A 34 13.27 16.09 -12.30
C ILE A 34 13.16 17.29 -13.25
N ALA A 35 12.43 18.31 -12.84
CA ALA A 35 12.50 19.63 -13.42
C ALA A 35 12.82 20.68 -12.36
N THR A 36 13.67 21.66 -12.71
CA THR A 36 14.02 22.80 -11.83
C THR A 36 13.83 24.12 -12.56
N LEU A 37 13.61 25.19 -11.81
CA LEU A 37 13.54 26.57 -12.31
C LEU A 37 14.81 27.32 -11.96
N ASP A 38 15.42 27.94 -12.96
CA ASP A 38 16.55 28.85 -12.79
C ASP A 38 16.60 29.91 -13.90
N ASN A 39 16.79 31.18 -13.52
CA ASN A 39 16.96 32.32 -14.45
C ASN A 39 15.91 32.35 -15.58
N GLY A 40 14.63 32.15 -15.25
CA GLY A 40 13.52 32.17 -16.20
C GLY A 40 13.48 30.99 -17.17
N LYS A 41 14.08 29.85 -16.82
CA LYS A 41 14.10 28.63 -17.64
C LYS A 41 13.74 27.42 -16.81
N VAL A 42 13.03 26.48 -17.45
CA VAL A 42 12.84 25.12 -16.94
C VAL A 42 13.99 24.24 -17.42
N HIS A 43 14.68 23.63 -16.49
CA HIS A 43 15.71 22.62 -16.74
C HIS A 43 15.13 21.25 -16.46
N LEU A 44 15.16 20.34 -17.44
CA LEU A 44 14.48 19.04 -17.40
C LEU A 44 15.46 17.89 -17.58
N CYS A 45 15.35 16.88 -16.74
CA CYS A 45 16.01 15.61 -16.89
C CYS A 45 15.03 14.48 -16.58
N LYS A 46 14.83 13.56 -17.52
CA LYS A 46 13.95 12.39 -17.35
C LYS A 46 14.41 11.23 -18.23
N ASN A 47 14.24 9.99 -17.75
CA ASN A 47 14.50 8.78 -18.52
C ASN A 47 13.72 7.59 -17.95
N LYS A 48 13.67 6.48 -18.71
CA LYS A 48 13.20 5.17 -18.23
C LYS A 48 14.22 4.57 -17.26
N GLY A 49 13.76 3.74 -16.32
CA GLY A 49 14.59 3.03 -15.36
C GLY A 49 14.48 3.57 -13.94
N LYS A 50 15.25 2.98 -13.04
CA LYS A 50 15.30 3.36 -11.62
C LYS A 50 15.93 4.74 -11.44
N VAL A 51 15.67 5.36 -10.29
CA VAL A 51 16.18 6.71 -9.95
C VAL A 51 17.71 6.77 -10.09
N ALA A 52 18.43 5.74 -9.65
CA ALA A 52 19.90 5.69 -9.76
C ALA A 52 20.39 5.71 -11.21
N ASP A 53 19.71 4.98 -12.12
CA ASP A 53 20.04 4.92 -13.54
C ASP A 53 19.80 6.28 -14.20
N VAL A 54 18.64 6.90 -13.92
CA VAL A 54 18.28 8.22 -14.46
C VAL A 54 19.24 9.31 -13.98
N ILE A 55 19.69 9.23 -12.71
CA ILE A 55 20.69 10.14 -12.15
C ILE A 55 22.03 10.04 -12.91
N ALA A 56 22.44 8.83 -13.25
CA ALA A 56 23.70 8.58 -13.99
C ALA A 56 23.59 9.08 -15.44
N ASP A 57 22.51 8.75 -16.13
CA ASP A 57 22.31 9.03 -17.56
C ASP A 57 22.18 10.53 -17.88
N CYS A 58 21.51 11.28 -17.01
CA CYS A 58 21.15 12.67 -17.31
C CYS A 58 22.11 13.72 -16.74
N ASN A 59 23.20 13.33 -16.06
CA ASN A 59 24.07 14.28 -15.35
C ASN A 59 23.29 15.25 -14.43
N ILE A 60 22.31 14.70 -13.70
CA ILE A 60 21.35 15.45 -12.84
C ILE A 60 22.06 16.45 -11.92
N LYS A 61 23.30 16.14 -11.48
CA LYS A 61 24.07 17.00 -10.55
C LYS A 61 24.24 18.44 -11.01
N ASN A 62 24.05 18.72 -12.29
CA ASN A 62 24.25 20.03 -12.88
C ASN A 62 22.96 20.82 -13.13
N LEU A 63 21.78 20.32 -12.70
CA LEU A 63 20.54 21.06 -12.80
C LEU A 63 20.57 22.24 -11.80
N PRO A 64 20.49 23.50 -12.27
CA PRO A 64 20.50 24.68 -11.39
C PRO A 64 19.12 24.93 -10.77
N GLY A 65 19.05 25.87 -9.82
CA GLY A 65 17.81 26.38 -9.25
C GLY A 65 17.45 25.82 -7.89
N CYS A 66 16.61 26.58 -7.19
CA CYS A 66 16.16 26.29 -5.81
C CYS A 66 14.65 25.99 -5.73
N THR A 67 13.97 25.90 -6.85
CA THR A 67 12.58 25.44 -6.99
C THR A 67 12.55 24.30 -7.99
N GLY A 68 11.85 23.22 -7.67
CA GLY A 68 11.76 22.11 -8.61
C GLY A 68 10.75 21.04 -8.20
N ILE A 69 10.51 20.13 -9.15
CA ILE A 69 9.58 19.01 -9.04
C ILE A 69 10.27 17.71 -9.47
N GLY A 70 9.87 16.60 -8.88
CA GLY A 70 10.40 15.28 -9.18
C GLY A 70 9.33 14.19 -9.15
N HIS A 71 9.51 13.18 -9.98
CA HIS A 71 8.56 12.10 -10.17
C HIS A 71 9.25 10.74 -10.31
N VAL A 72 8.66 9.71 -9.69
CA VAL A 72 8.91 8.30 -10.00
C VAL A 72 7.62 7.69 -10.53
N ARG A 73 7.70 7.06 -11.71
CA ARG A 73 6.52 6.60 -12.45
C ARG A 73 6.30 5.11 -12.28
N TRP A 74 5.05 4.78 -12.07
CA TRP A 74 4.42 3.50 -12.33
C TRP A 74 3.51 3.67 -13.55
N ALA A 75 3.83 3.03 -14.66
CA ALA A 75 3.14 3.26 -15.92
C ALA A 75 1.69 2.74 -15.90
N THR A 76 0.74 3.64 -16.14
CA THR A 76 -0.69 3.34 -16.31
C THR A 76 -1.13 3.61 -17.76
N HIS A 77 -0.73 4.74 -18.34
CA HIS A 77 -1.03 5.17 -19.70
C HIS A 77 0.27 5.46 -20.46
N GLY A 78 0.41 4.90 -21.66
CA GLY A 78 1.62 5.00 -22.47
C GLY A 78 2.74 4.06 -22.03
N THR A 79 3.53 3.60 -22.98
CA THR A 79 4.65 2.68 -22.77
C THR A 79 5.78 3.30 -21.94
N VAL A 80 6.70 2.46 -21.42
CA VAL A 80 7.83 2.92 -20.62
C VAL A 80 8.93 3.45 -21.57
N THR A 81 8.86 4.74 -21.87
CA THR A 81 9.83 5.48 -22.70
C THR A 81 10.27 6.75 -21.99
N ARG A 82 11.31 7.42 -22.52
CA ARG A 82 11.76 8.71 -22.02
C ARG A 82 10.69 9.80 -22.21
N GLU A 83 10.02 9.79 -23.36
CA GLU A 83 8.98 10.77 -23.73
C GLU A 83 7.82 10.69 -22.75
N ASN A 84 7.42 9.47 -22.36
CA ASN A 84 6.33 9.19 -21.43
C ASN A 84 6.71 9.32 -19.96
N ALA A 85 8.00 9.53 -19.63
CA ALA A 85 8.44 9.87 -18.28
C ALA A 85 8.02 11.29 -17.89
N HIS A 86 7.72 11.51 -16.61
CA HIS A 86 7.47 12.85 -16.05
C HIS A 86 8.80 13.53 -15.67
N PRO A 87 8.85 14.88 -15.62
CA PRO A 87 7.80 15.86 -15.87
C PRO A 87 7.43 16.01 -17.35
N HIS A 88 6.20 16.51 -17.62
CA HIS A 88 5.74 16.96 -18.91
C HIS A 88 5.71 18.49 -18.98
N CYS A 89 6.03 19.04 -20.15
CA CYS A 89 6.05 20.49 -20.35
C CYS A 89 5.06 20.93 -21.43
N ASP A 90 4.69 22.20 -21.40
CA ASP A 90 4.00 22.86 -22.50
C ASP A 90 4.93 23.03 -23.71
N ALA A 91 4.39 23.48 -24.84
CA ALA A 91 5.14 23.64 -26.09
C ALA A 91 6.28 24.64 -25.98
N SER A 92 6.20 25.64 -25.11
CA SER A 92 7.23 26.66 -24.88
C SER A 92 8.26 26.28 -23.81
N THR A 93 8.04 25.16 -23.12
CA THR A 93 8.88 24.69 -22.00
C THR A 93 8.94 25.72 -20.85
N GLU A 94 7.86 26.48 -20.65
CA GLU A 94 7.72 27.44 -19.56
C GLU A 94 6.92 26.90 -18.37
N ILE A 95 6.15 25.82 -18.60
CA ILE A 95 5.31 25.15 -17.61
C ILE A 95 5.74 23.69 -17.52
N ALA A 96 6.12 23.21 -16.35
CA ALA A 96 6.44 21.82 -16.10
C ALA A 96 5.49 21.21 -15.05
N VAL A 97 4.99 20.01 -15.33
CA VAL A 97 3.97 19.33 -14.53
C VAL A 97 4.37 17.89 -14.23
N ILE A 98 4.16 17.47 -12.99
CA ILE A 98 4.15 16.07 -12.58
C ILE A 98 2.77 15.67 -12.07
N HIS A 99 2.39 14.41 -12.26
CA HIS A 99 1.04 13.95 -11.97
C HIS A 99 1.05 12.50 -11.48
N ASN A 100 0.29 12.25 -10.43
CA ASN A 100 -0.13 10.93 -9.98
C ASN A 100 -1.64 10.80 -10.18
N GLY A 101 -2.11 9.74 -10.79
CA GLY A 101 -3.53 9.50 -11.02
C GLY A 101 -3.85 9.23 -12.48
N ILE A 102 -5.10 9.48 -12.86
CA ILE A 102 -5.61 9.33 -14.22
C ILE A 102 -6.54 10.50 -14.53
N ILE A 103 -6.31 11.19 -15.64
CA ILE A 103 -7.21 12.21 -16.20
C ILE A 103 -8.19 11.51 -17.12
N GLU A 104 -9.40 11.24 -16.64
CA GLU A 104 -10.40 10.44 -17.37
C GLU A 104 -10.88 11.10 -18.68
N ASN A 105 -10.94 12.44 -18.72
CA ASN A 105 -11.34 13.18 -19.89
C ASN A 105 -10.16 13.62 -20.78
N TYR A 106 -8.98 12.97 -20.66
CA TYR A 106 -7.77 13.38 -21.38
C TYR A 106 -7.90 13.31 -22.89
N GLU A 107 -8.63 12.34 -23.45
CA GLU A 107 -8.83 12.22 -24.91
C GLU A 107 -9.61 13.40 -25.47
N GLU A 108 -10.67 13.84 -24.80
CA GLU A 108 -11.45 15.03 -25.17
C GLU A 108 -10.56 16.29 -25.14
N LEU A 109 -9.83 16.47 -24.04
CA LEU A 109 -8.90 17.59 -23.87
C LEU A 109 -7.79 17.56 -24.92
N LYS A 110 -7.17 16.39 -25.17
CA LYS A 110 -6.11 16.21 -26.18
C LYS A 110 -6.61 16.54 -27.58
N ASN A 111 -7.79 16.04 -27.98
CA ASN A 111 -8.38 16.32 -29.29
C ASN A 111 -8.65 17.83 -29.51
N ARG A 112 -9.02 18.56 -28.45
CA ARG A 112 -9.20 20.01 -28.49
C ARG A 112 -7.86 20.74 -28.59
N LEU A 113 -6.93 20.42 -27.72
CA LEU A 113 -5.65 21.11 -27.56
C LEU A 113 -4.67 20.81 -28.70
N ALA A 114 -4.73 19.62 -29.32
CA ALA A 114 -3.87 19.22 -30.45
C ALA A 114 -4.07 20.08 -31.70
N LYS A 115 -5.16 20.85 -31.78
CA LYS A 115 -5.37 21.86 -32.86
C LYS A 115 -4.41 23.02 -32.76
N LYS A 116 -3.87 23.31 -31.57
CA LYS A 116 -2.99 24.45 -31.28
C LYS A 116 -1.59 24.03 -30.80
N TYR A 117 -1.49 22.93 -30.04
CA TYR A 117 -0.25 22.50 -29.41
C TYR A 117 0.15 21.12 -29.90
N LYS A 118 1.47 20.89 -30.03
CA LYS A 118 2.03 19.60 -30.43
C LYS A 118 2.32 18.77 -29.19
N PHE A 119 1.69 17.60 -29.11
CA PHE A 119 1.93 16.60 -28.06
C PHE A 119 3.18 15.76 -28.38
N GLN A 120 3.95 15.40 -27.35
CA GLN A 120 5.19 14.64 -27.46
C GLN A 120 5.07 13.24 -26.82
N SER A 121 4.05 13.04 -25.97
CA SER A 121 3.85 11.78 -25.23
C SER A 121 2.48 11.18 -25.48
N ASP A 122 2.37 9.90 -25.07
CA ASP A 122 1.11 9.14 -25.08
C ASP A 122 0.38 9.19 -23.74
N THR A 123 0.91 9.97 -22.76
CA THR A 123 0.33 10.04 -21.42
C THR A 123 -0.88 10.95 -21.37
N ASP A 124 -1.77 10.68 -20.42
CA ASP A 124 -2.88 11.55 -20.07
C ASP A 124 -2.41 12.86 -19.42
N THR A 125 -1.23 12.88 -18.84
CA THR A 125 -0.68 14.01 -18.09
C THR A 125 -0.34 15.23 -18.97
N GLU A 126 0.11 15.01 -20.19
CA GLU A 126 0.58 16.11 -21.06
C GLU A 126 -0.53 17.10 -21.43
N VAL A 127 -1.81 16.74 -21.28
CA VAL A 127 -2.91 17.69 -21.47
C VAL A 127 -2.86 18.83 -20.43
N ILE A 128 -2.31 18.58 -19.23
CA ILE A 128 -2.33 19.56 -18.13
C ILE A 128 -1.50 20.81 -18.43
N PRO A 129 -0.19 20.72 -18.78
CA PRO A 129 0.60 21.92 -19.09
C PRO A 129 0.05 22.66 -20.31
N HIS A 130 -0.47 21.95 -21.33
CA HIS A 130 -1.11 22.59 -22.48
C HIS A 130 -2.42 23.28 -22.12
N LEU A 131 -3.21 22.70 -21.20
CA LEU A 131 -4.44 23.32 -20.72
C LEU A 131 -4.18 24.61 -19.93
N ILE A 132 -3.15 24.62 -19.06
CA ILE A 132 -2.73 25.83 -18.36
C ILE A 132 -2.24 26.87 -19.36
N ARG A 133 -1.44 26.48 -20.36
CA ARG A 133 -0.98 27.36 -21.44
C ARG A 133 -2.14 27.99 -22.21
N GLU A 134 -3.18 27.21 -22.54
CA GLU A 134 -4.38 27.73 -23.21
C GLU A 134 -5.03 28.88 -22.41
N GLN A 135 -5.09 28.75 -21.09
CA GLN A 135 -5.66 29.77 -20.21
C GLN A 135 -4.75 31.01 -20.11
N VAL A 136 -3.43 30.84 -20.06
CA VAL A 136 -2.46 31.96 -20.11
C VAL A 136 -2.57 32.70 -21.44
N ASP A 137 -2.62 31.97 -22.56
CA ASP A 137 -2.76 32.57 -23.90
C ASP A 137 -4.10 33.29 -24.08
N SER A 138 -5.12 32.97 -23.28
CA SER A 138 -6.40 33.70 -23.25
C SER A 138 -6.34 35.01 -22.44
N GLY A 139 -5.21 35.31 -21.81
CA GLY A 139 -4.94 36.58 -21.09
C GLY A 139 -5.06 36.46 -19.56
N LEU A 140 -5.25 35.25 -19.00
CA LEU A 140 -5.23 35.07 -17.55
C LEU A 140 -3.80 35.14 -17.00
N ASN A 141 -3.61 35.70 -15.79
CA ASN A 141 -2.36 35.49 -15.06
C ASN A 141 -2.17 34.01 -14.73
N PHE A 142 -0.94 33.61 -14.39
CA PHE A 142 -0.60 32.20 -14.22
C PHE A 142 -1.42 31.50 -13.12
N GLU A 143 -1.66 32.17 -11.99
CA GLU A 143 -2.43 31.62 -10.86
C GLU A 143 -3.89 31.37 -11.28
N ASP A 144 -4.57 32.35 -11.88
CA ASP A 144 -5.94 32.15 -12.38
C ASP A 144 -6.01 31.11 -13.50
N ALA A 145 -4.99 31.05 -14.38
CA ALA A 145 -4.89 30.06 -15.44
C ALA A 145 -4.77 28.63 -14.87
N PHE A 146 -4.00 28.44 -13.79
CA PHE A 146 -3.90 27.15 -13.09
C PHE A 146 -5.25 26.72 -12.55
N PHE A 147 -5.97 27.57 -11.80
CA PHE A 147 -7.30 27.24 -11.28
C PHE A 147 -8.31 26.96 -12.39
N ALA A 148 -8.30 27.74 -13.47
CA ALA A 148 -9.19 27.54 -14.61
C ALA A 148 -8.91 26.21 -15.33
N ALA A 149 -7.66 25.78 -15.39
CA ALA A 149 -7.28 24.47 -15.93
C ALA A 149 -7.71 23.33 -15.02
N VAL A 150 -7.46 23.41 -13.70
CA VAL A 150 -7.82 22.38 -12.73
C VAL A 150 -9.32 22.07 -12.74
N ARG A 151 -10.18 23.08 -12.85
CA ARG A 151 -11.63 22.90 -12.95
C ARG A 151 -12.11 22.08 -14.15
N GLN A 152 -11.30 21.98 -15.21
CA GLN A 152 -11.64 21.21 -16.41
C GLN A 152 -11.20 19.76 -16.33
N LEU A 153 -10.39 19.38 -15.34
CA LEU A 153 -9.90 18.02 -15.18
C LEU A 153 -10.95 17.12 -14.52
N GLN A 154 -11.13 15.92 -15.07
CA GLN A 154 -11.97 14.87 -14.50
C GLN A 154 -11.10 13.64 -14.18
N GLY A 155 -11.49 12.89 -13.14
CA GLY A 155 -10.76 11.72 -12.68
C GLY A 155 -10.03 11.94 -11.36
N SER A 156 -9.06 11.08 -11.07
CA SER A 156 -8.24 11.10 -9.84
C SER A 156 -6.88 11.69 -10.14
N PHE A 157 -6.46 12.72 -9.40
CA PHE A 157 -5.17 13.35 -9.64
C PHE A 157 -4.55 13.98 -8.39
N ALA A 158 -3.22 13.95 -8.34
CA ALA A 158 -2.36 14.83 -7.54
C ALA A 158 -1.32 15.42 -8.49
N ILE A 159 -1.43 16.70 -8.79
CA ILE A 159 -0.58 17.44 -9.73
C ILE A 159 0.29 18.45 -9.00
N ILE A 160 1.53 18.62 -9.44
CA ILE A 160 2.43 19.68 -8.99
C ILE A 160 2.98 20.39 -10.23
N VAL A 161 2.97 21.72 -10.19
CA VAL A 161 3.32 22.58 -11.31
C VAL A 161 4.35 23.62 -10.88
N ILE A 162 5.36 23.82 -11.73
CA ILE A 162 6.28 24.96 -11.68
C ILE A 162 6.26 25.68 -13.01
N SER A 163 6.48 26.99 -12.99
CA SER A 163 6.49 27.80 -14.22
C SER A 163 7.41 29.00 -14.11
N THR A 164 8.06 29.35 -15.23
CA THR A 164 8.82 30.58 -15.37
C THR A 164 7.93 31.83 -15.31
N LEU A 165 6.63 31.69 -15.56
CA LEU A 165 5.62 32.76 -15.47
C LEU A 165 5.21 33.08 -14.02
N ALA A 166 5.65 32.29 -13.06
CA ALA A 166 5.38 32.45 -11.64
C ALA A 166 6.60 31.97 -10.80
N ASP A 167 7.75 32.57 -11.05
CA ASP A 167 9.03 32.19 -10.44
C ASP A 167 8.97 32.23 -8.91
N GLY A 168 9.65 31.26 -8.28
CA GLY A 168 9.66 31.11 -6.83
C GLY A 168 8.34 30.59 -6.23
N LYS A 169 7.35 30.23 -7.05
CA LYS A 169 6.09 29.62 -6.64
C LYS A 169 5.99 28.17 -7.11
N LEU A 170 5.29 27.38 -6.32
CA LEU A 170 4.88 26.02 -6.63
C LEU A 170 3.36 25.94 -6.50
N PHE A 171 2.71 25.30 -7.46
CA PHE A 171 1.27 25.08 -7.48
C PHE A 171 0.98 23.60 -7.39
N ALA A 172 -0.05 23.23 -6.64
CA ALA A 172 -0.50 21.85 -6.56
C ALA A 172 -2.02 21.76 -6.49
N ALA A 173 -2.58 20.64 -6.96
CA ALA A 173 -4.01 20.34 -6.83
C ALA A 173 -4.23 18.86 -6.59
N ARG A 174 -5.27 18.54 -5.82
CA ARG A 174 -5.59 17.19 -5.44
C ARG A 174 -7.05 16.84 -5.63
N LYS A 175 -7.28 15.64 -6.19
CA LYS A 175 -8.57 14.94 -6.15
C LYS A 175 -8.31 13.42 -6.10
N ASP A 176 -8.77 12.74 -5.05
CA ASP A 176 -8.64 11.31 -4.77
C ASP A 176 -7.20 10.80 -4.55
N SER A 177 -6.19 11.24 -5.32
CA SER A 177 -4.79 10.85 -5.14
C SER A 177 -4.13 11.54 -3.93
N PRO A 178 -3.26 10.87 -3.14
CA PRO A 178 -2.70 11.43 -1.91
C PRO A 178 -1.76 12.62 -2.15
N MET A 179 -1.86 13.63 -1.27
CA MET A 179 -0.98 14.81 -1.25
C MET A 179 -0.82 15.34 0.17
N VAL A 180 0.40 15.68 0.53
CA VAL A 180 0.78 16.24 1.83
C VAL A 180 1.83 17.33 1.66
N LEU A 181 1.71 18.41 2.43
CA LEU A 181 2.72 19.47 2.51
C LEU A 181 3.69 19.18 3.65
N GLY A 182 4.95 19.49 3.45
CA GLY A 182 5.95 19.58 4.51
C GLY A 182 6.33 21.05 4.73
N ILE A 183 6.13 21.55 5.94
CA ILE A 183 6.35 22.95 6.27
C ILE A 183 7.63 23.08 7.07
N GLY A 184 8.56 23.89 6.58
CA GLY A 184 9.84 24.13 7.23
C GLY A 184 10.18 25.62 7.33
N LYS A 185 11.31 25.90 7.97
CA LYS A 185 11.82 27.29 8.02
C LYS A 185 12.57 27.59 6.73
N ASP A 186 12.11 28.61 5.99
CA ASP A 186 12.65 29.04 4.69
C ASP A 186 12.66 27.92 3.62
N VAL A 187 11.77 26.95 3.77
CA VAL A 187 11.64 25.79 2.87
C VAL A 187 10.28 25.16 3.00
N ASN A 188 9.66 24.81 1.87
CA ASN A 188 8.40 24.08 1.84
C ASN A 188 8.43 22.98 0.79
N PHE A 189 7.62 21.96 1.05
CA PHE A 189 7.51 20.74 0.26
C PHE A 189 6.05 20.42 -0.05
N VAL A 190 5.82 19.77 -1.18
CA VAL A 190 4.57 19.07 -1.46
C VAL A 190 4.90 17.70 -2.03
N GLY A 191 4.31 16.64 -1.50
CA GLY A 191 4.62 15.28 -1.93
C GLY A 191 3.43 14.34 -1.80
N SER A 192 3.57 13.17 -2.40
CA SER A 192 2.58 12.09 -2.27
C SER A 192 2.74 11.29 -0.97
N ASP A 193 3.83 11.50 -0.24
CA ASP A 193 4.16 10.78 0.98
C ASP A 193 5.10 11.62 1.85
N VAL A 194 4.91 11.56 3.18
CA VAL A 194 5.75 12.25 4.17
C VAL A 194 7.22 11.82 4.09
N LEU A 195 7.52 10.58 3.68
CA LEU A 195 8.89 10.08 3.47
C LEU A 195 9.70 10.94 2.50
N SER A 196 9.03 11.62 1.58
CA SER A 196 9.70 12.49 0.60
C SER A 196 10.45 13.66 1.25
N PHE A 197 9.93 14.21 2.35
CA PHE A 197 10.47 15.41 3.01
C PHE A 197 10.80 15.24 4.50
N LEU A 198 10.50 14.08 5.10
CA LEU A 198 10.72 13.83 6.54
C LEU A 198 12.13 14.18 7.08
N PRO A 199 13.24 14.04 6.31
CA PRO A 199 14.58 14.49 6.76
C PRO A 199 14.72 15.99 6.96
N TYR A 200 13.78 16.78 6.42
CA TYR A 200 13.87 18.24 6.39
C TYR A 200 12.85 18.89 7.31
N THR A 201 11.69 18.29 7.49
CA THR A 201 10.64 18.78 8.39
C THR A 201 9.73 17.65 8.85
N ARG A 202 9.26 17.76 10.09
CA ARG A 202 8.25 16.87 10.68
C ARG A 202 6.86 17.51 10.71
N GLU A 203 6.74 18.80 10.39
CA GLU A 203 5.46 19.49 10.32
C GLU A 203 4.80 19.23 8.97
N ALA A 204 3.65 18.58 8.98
CA ALA A 204 2.91 18.17 7.79
C ALA A 204 1.50 18.75 7.77
N VAL A 205 0.99 19.10 6.58
CA VAL A 205 -0.38 19.50 6.35
C VAL A 205 -0.98 18.60 5.27
N TYR A 206 -2.00 17.82 5.62
CA TYR A 206 -2.69 16.95 4.67
C TYR A 206 -3.71 17.75 3.85
N ILE A 207 -3.63 17.60 2.53
CA ILE A 207 -4.55 18.24 1.57
C ILE A 207 -5.75 17.34 1.36
N GLU A 208 -6.95 17.89 1.24
CA GLU A 208 -8.19 17.15 0.99
C GLU A 208 -8.60 17.18 -0.49
N ASP A 209 -9.57 16.34 -0.82
CA ASP A 209 -10.10 16.27 -2.18
C ASP A 209 -10.75 17.61 -2.58
N GLY A 210 -10.45 18.08 -3.79
CA GLY A 210 -10.97 19.35 -4.28
C GLY A 210 -10.17 20.57 -3.81
N GLU A 211 -8.95 20.37 -3.31
CA GLU A 211 -8.08 21.47 -2.85
C GLU A 211 -6.90 21.71 -3.78
N CYS A 212 -6.54 22.98 -3.87
CA CYS A 212 -5.34 23.51 -4.52
C CYS A 212 -4.41 24.15 -3.48
N VAL A 213 -3.13 24.21 -3.80
CA VAL A 213 -2.11 24.86 -2.98
C VAL A 213 -1.29 25.81 -3.86
N VAL A 214 -1.06 27.02 -3.37
CA VAL A 214 -0.05 27.95 -3.87
C VAL A 214 1.01 28.12 -2.79
N MET A 215 2.26 27.81 -3.09
CA MET A 215 3.33 27.71 -2.11
C MET A 215 4.56 28.49 -2.55
N THR A 216 5.19 29.18 -1.61
CA THR A 216 6.53 29.77 -1.71
C THR A 216 7.44 29.19 -0.63
N LYS A 217 8.72 29.54 -0.60
CA LYS A 217 9.62 29.07 0.46
C LYS A 217 9.21 29.52 1.88
N ASN A 218 8.46 30.63 2.00
CA ASN A 218 8.10 31.24 3.28
C ASN A 218 6.62 31.13 3.64
N SER A 219 5.77 30.72 2.69
CA SER A 219 4.32 30.69 2.89
C SER A 219 3.64 29.65 2.03
N PHE A 220 2.47 29.22 2.45
CA PHE A 220 1.54 28.45 1.63
C PHE A 220 0.11 28.93 1.88
N GLN A 221 -0.73 28.78 0.88
CA GLN A 221 -2.16 29.01 0.98
C GLN A 221 -2.89 27.87 0.30
N ILE A 222 -3.91 27.35 0.98
CA ILE A 222 -4.81 26.31 0.46
C ILE A 222 -6.10 26.97 -0.02
N TYR A 223 -6.62 26.49 -1.13
CA TYR A 223 -7.88 26.93 -1.74
C TYR A 223 -8.72 25.73 -2.14
N ASP A 224 -10.04 25.92 -2.31
CA ASP A 224 -10.83 24.99 -3.11
C ASP A 224 -10.63 25.23 -4.62
N PHE A 225 -11.23 24.40 -5.47
CA PHE A 225 -11.12 24.56 -6.92
C PHE A 225 -11.76 25.85 -7.46
N ASP A 226 -12.65 26.48 -6.68
CA ASP A 226 -13.27 27.76 -6.99
C ASP A 226 -12.45 28.96 -6.48
N HIS A 227 -11.21 28.71 -6.02
CA HIS A 227 -10.26 29.71 -5.53
C HIS A 227 -10.67 30.36 -4.20
N HIS A 228 -11.51 29.70 -3.38
CA HIS A 228 -11.80 30.17 -2.04
C HIS A 228 -10.78 29.64 -1.03
N PRO A 229 -10.22 30.49 -0.15
CA PRO A 229 -9.20 30.08 0.80
C PRO A 229 -9.75 29.07 1.83
N LYS A 230 -8.93 28.08 2.16
CA LYS A 230 -9.17 27.06 3.17
C LYS A 230 -8.07 27.09 4.22
N GLN A 231 -8.37 26.63 5.42
CA GLN A 231 -7.39 26.45 6.49
C GLN A 231 -7.33 24.97 6.90
N ARG A 232 -6.11 24.49 7.14
CA ARG A 232 -5.83 23.13 7.62
C ARG A 232 -4.87 23.20 8.79
N ALA A 233 -5.11 22.34 9.79
CA ALA A 233 -4.17 22.20 10.90
C ALA A 233 -2.92 21.42 10.46
N SER A 234 -1.76 21.80 10.96
CA SER A 234 -0.56 21.01 10.83
C SER A 234 -0.55 19.85 11.83
N VAL A 235 0.12 18.76 11.45
CA VAL A 235 0.35 17.57 12.26
C VAL A 235 1.84 17.35 12.37
N ASN A 236 2.33 17.02 13.57
CA ASN A 236 3.72 16.67 13.76
C ASN A 236 3.93 15.16 13.59
N ILE A 237 4.80 14.76 12.67
CA ILE A 237 5.15 13.35 12.40
C ILE A 237 6.06 12.84 13.50
N THR A 238 5.64 11.81 14.20
CA THR A 238 6.30 11.30 15.42
C THR A 238 7.30 10.18 15.17
N TRP A 239 7.14 9.39 14.12
CA TRP A 239 8.04 8.26 13.81
C TRP A 239 9.38 8.68 13.20
N ASP A 240 10.40 7.83 13.34
CA ASP A 240 11.77 8.15 12.93
C ASP A 240 12.08 7.63 11.52
N LEU A 241 12.90 8.39 10.79
CA LEU A 241 13.40 8.01 9.48
C LEU A 241 14.32 6.77 9.52
N SER A 242 15.02 6.53 10.63
CA SER A 242 15.85 5.34 10.83
C SER A 242 15.03 4.04 10.73
N GLU A 243 13.77 4.06 11.14
CA GLU A 243 12.85 2.93 11.03
C GLU A 243 12.54 2.58 9.56
N ALA A 244 12.55 3.58 8.67
CA ALA A 244 12.37 3.39 7.23
C ALA A 244 13.65 2.90 6.52
N GLY A 245 14.78 2.80 7.22
CA GLY A 245 16.04 2.27 6.68
C GLY A 245 16.06 0.75 6.63
N LYS A 246 16.81 0.18 5.68
CA LYS A 246 17.00 -1.27 5.54
C LYS A 246 17.91 -1.84 6.63
N GLY A 247 18.79 -1.03 7.22
CA GLY A 247 19.82 -1.48 8.17
C GLY A 247 20.76 -2.50 7.53
N ASP A 248 21.19 -3.49 8.30
CA ASP A 248 22.12 -4.54 7.87
C ASP A 248 21.44 -5.68 7.08
N TYR A 249 20.14 -5.59 6.85
CA TYR A 249 19.42 -6.62 6.12
C TYR A 249 19.61 -6.49 4.60
N PRO A 250 19.70 -7.60 3.85
CA PRO A 250 19.83 -7.58 2.40
C PRO A 250 18.59 -6.98 1.72
N HIS A 251 17.40 -7.20 2.29
CA HIS A 251 16.11 -6.77 1.76
C HIS A 251 15.19 -6.23 2.86
N PHE A 252 14.28 -5.31 2.51
CA PHE A 252 13.24 -4.83 3.41
C PHE A 252 12.30 -5.96 3.85
N MET A 253 11.89 -6.83 2.93
CA MET A 253 10.97 -7.92 3.23
C MET A 253 11.47 -8.80 4.40
N ILE A 254 12.74 -9.20 4.40
CA ILE A 254 13.28 -10.03 5.49
C ILE A 254 13.43 -9.25 6.80
N LYS A 255 13.79 -7.95 6.74
CA LYS A 255 13.78 -7.07 7.91
C LYS A 255 12.38 -7.03 8.52
N GLU A 256 11.37 -6.74 7.71
CA GLU A 256 9.97 -6.59 8.11
C GLU A 256 9.37 -7.91 8.63
N ILE A 257 9.77 -9.06 8.07
CA ILE A 257 9.43 -10.38 8.62
C ILE A 257 10.00 -10.55 10.04
N LYS A 258 11.26 -10.16 10.25
CA LYS A 258 11.93 -10.28 11.57
C LYS A 258 11.45 -9.25 12.59
N GLU A 259 10.83 -8.17 12.18
CA GLU A 259 10.24 -7.16 13.07
C GLU A 259 8.90 -7.59 13.69
N GLN A 260 8.26 -8.65 13.19
CA GLN A 260 6.91 -9.05 13.62
C GLN A 260 6.76 -9.28 15.13
N PRO A 261 7.70 -9.89 15.87
CA PRO A 261 7.59 -9.98 17.33
C PRO A 261 7.49 -8.60 18.00
N ALA A 262 8.28 -7.64 17.57
CA ALA A 262 8.23 -6.27 18.10
C ALA A 262 6.92 -5.58 17.73
N VAL A 263 6.42 -5.79 16.52
CA VAL A 263 5.14 -5.26 16.03
C VAL A 263 3.96 -5.78 16.85
N ILE A 264 3.96 -7.06 17.22
CA ILE A 264 2.93 -7.63 18.12
C ILE A 264 2.99 -6.89 19.46
N ARG A 265 4.17 -6.77 20.07
CA ARG A 265 4.34 -6.04 21.34
C ARG A 265 3.87 -4.58 21.26
N GLN A 266 4.13 -3.92 20.14
CA GLN A 266 3.64 -2.56 19.90
C GLN A 266 2.12 -2.47 19.78
N ALA A 267 1.49 -3.44 19.14
CA ALA A 267 0.02 -3.51 19.03
C ALA A 267 -0.67 -3.63 20.41
N LEU A 268 0.01 -4.20 21.42
CA LEU A 268 -0.53 -4.30 22.78
C LEU A 268 -0.64 -2.95 23.50
N MET A 269 0.03 -1.91 22.99
CA MET A 269 0.02 -0.56 23.55
C MET A 269 -1.21 0.27 23.14
N GLN A 270 -2.12 -0.32 22.38
CA GLN A 270 -3.40 0.33 22.03
C GLN A 270 -4.19 0.77 23.26
N ASP A 271 -4.89 1.90 23.16
CA ASP A 271 -5.75 2.42 24.24
C ASP A 271 -6.91 1.46 24.51
N ASP A 272 -6.93 0.87 25.70
CA ASP A 272 -7.96 -0.05 26.15
C ASP A 272 -9.37 0.56 26.15
N ARG A 273 -9.46 1.87 26.42
CA ARG A 273 -10.75 2.58 26.40
C ARG A 273 -11.29 2.71 25.00
N GLN A 274 -10.41 2.97 24.03
CA GLN A 274 -10.78 3.03 22.61
C GLN A 274 -11.24 1.65 22.12
N LEU A 275 -10.46 0.59 22.40
CA LEU A 275 -10.80 -0.79 22.02
C LEU A 275 -12.15 -1.22 22.60
N ASN A 276 -12.38 -0.99 23.90
CA ASN A 276 -13.65 -1.34 24.55
C ASN A 276 -14.83 -0.55 23.98
N ARG A 277 -14.68 0.74 23.67
CA ARG A 277 -15.74 1.54 23.02
C ARG A 277 -16.08 1.00 21.64
N MET A 278 -15.05 0.68 20.82
CA MET A 278 -15.27 0.11 19.51
C MET A 278 -15.94 -1.27 19.58
N ALA A 279 -15.53 -2.11 20.53
CA ALA A 279 -16.14 -3.41 20.80
C ALA A 279 -17.63 -3.28 21.12
N ILE A 280 -18.02 -2.33 21.98
CA ILE A 280 -19.43 -2.06 22.30
C ILE A 280 -20.22 -1.65 21.05
N ASP A 281 -19.65 -0.79 20.20
CA ASP A 281 -20.31 -0.34 18.98
C ASP A 281 -20.45 -1.51 17.97
N ILE A 282 -19.44 -2.38 17.86
CA ILE A 282 -19.52 -3.61 17.05
C ILE A 282 -20.66 -4.50 17.52
N LEU A 283 -20.75 -4.76 18.82
CA LEU A 283 -21.81 -5.60 19.43
C LEU A 283 -23.22 -5.02 19.27
N ARG A 284 -23.35 -3.71 19.16
CA ARG A 284 -24.63 -3.01 18.96
C ARG A 284 -25.07 -2.92 17.51
N SER A 285 -24.16 -3.14 16.58
CA SER A 285 -24.45 -3.06 15.16
C SER A 285 -25.25 -4.27 14.70
N ARG A 286 -26.28 -4.04 13.87
CA ARG A 286 -27.08 -5.10 13.28
C ARG A 286 -26.25 -5.95 12.30
N GLN A 287 -25.31 -5.32 11.61
CA GLN A 287 -24.49 -5.92 10.60
C GLN A 287 -23.07 -5.38 10.71
N VAL A 288 -22.09 -6.26 10.67
CA VAL A 288 -20.66 -5.91 10.67
C VAL A 288 -20.04 -6.43 9.38
N ILE A 289 -19.43 -5.52 8.60
CA ILE A 289 -18.84 -5.84 7.30
C ILE A 289 -17.39 -5.38 7.29
N PHE A 290 -16.47 -6.30 6.98
CA PHE A 290 -15.09 -5.94 6.64
C PHE A 290 -14.98 -5.59 5.15
N VAL A 291 -14.22 -4.52 4.85
CA VAL A 291 -13.94 -4.10 3.47
C VAL A 291 -12.42 -3.95 3.31
N ALA A 292 -11.83 -4.72 2.41
CA ALA A 292 -10.38 -4.75 2.22
C ALA A 292 -9.98 -5.35 0.85
N CYS A 293 -8.70 -5.14 0.48
CA CYS A 293 -8.05 -5.74 -0.69
C CYS A 293 -6.83 -6.58 -0.27
N GLY A 294 -6.41 -7.54 -1.11
CA GLY A 294 -5.14 -8.27 -1.00
C GLY A 294 -4.94 -8.92 0.37
N SER A 295 -3.74 -8.75 0.96
CA SER A 295 -3.40 -9.29 2.29
C SER A 295 -4.34 -8.78 3.39
N SER A 296 -4.74 -7.51 3.35
CA SER A 296 -5.72 -6.98 4.31
C SER A 296 -7.08 -7.69 4.24
N ARG A 297 -7.48 -8.19 3.06
CA ARG A 297 -8.68 -9.04 2.93
C ARG A 297 -8.49 -10.39 3.61
N PHE A 298 -7.30 -11.01 3.51
CA PHE A 298 -7.03 -12.24 4.23
C PHE A 298 -6.99 -12.02 5.74
N ALA A 299 -6.47 -10.88 6.20
CA ALA A 299 -6.59 -10.49 7.61
C ALA A 299 -8.05 -10.33 8.04
N ALA A 300 -8.89 -9.69 7.21
CA ALA A 300 -10.33 -9.57 7.46
C ALA A 300 -11.03 -10.94 7.51
N LEU A 301 -10.65 -11.89 6.65
CA LEU A 301 -11.19 -13.26 6.68
C LEU A 301 -10.83 -13.98 7.97
N ILE A 302 -9.61 -13.80 8.52
CA ILE A 302 -9.24 -14.29 9.83
C ILE A 302 -10.05 -13.58 10.91
N GLY A 303 -10.18 -12.24 10.81
CA GLY A 303 -11.01 -11.43 11.70
C GLY A 303 -12.44 -11.95 11.80
N ARG A 304 -13.04 -12.36 10.68
CA ARG A 304 -14.37 -12.98 10.65
C ARG A 304 -14.44 -14.24 11.53
N TYR A 305 -13.43 -15.12 11.47
CA TYR A 305 -13.36 -16.30 12.32
C TYR A 305 -13.16 -15.92 13.80
N VAL A 306 -12.27 -14.97 14.06
CA VAL A 306 -11.96 -14.52 15.43
C VAL A 306 -13.16 -13.84 16.07
N PHE A 307 -13.87 -12.96 15.33
CA PHE A 307 -15.11 -12.33 15.80
C PHE A 307 -16.20 -13.37 16.11
N SER A 308 -16.31 -14.41 15.28
CA SER A 308 -17.26 -15.48 15.53
C SER A 308 -16.89 -16.33 16.75
N LYS A 309 -15.60 -16.75 16.87
CA LYS A 309 -15.17 -17.71 17.89
C LYS A 309 -14.92 -17.08 19.26
N VAL A 310 -14.40 -15.86 19.30
CA VAL A 310 -14.04 -15.14 20.53
C VAL A 310 -15.06 -14.06 20.83
N GLY A 311 -15.39 -13.22 19.86
CA GLY A 311 -16.34 -12.09 20.04
C GLY A 311 -17.81 -12.48 19.88
N HIS A 312 -18.14 -13.75 19.61
CA HIS A 312 -19.50 -14.29 19.44
C HIS A 312 -20.38 -13.48 18.48
N THR A 313 -19.75 -12.83 17.48
CA THR A 313 -20.42 -11.92 16.56
C THR A 313 -20.24 -12.38 15.12
N PHE A 314 -21.35 -12.46 14.38
CA PHE A 314 -21.31 -12.70 12.95
C PHE A 314 -20.83 -11.45 12.21
N SER A 315 -19.92 -11.64 11.28
CA SER A 315 -19.46 -10.58 10.38
C SER A 315 -19.17 -11.17 8.99
N ASP A 316 -19.21 -10.33 7.97
CA ASP A 316 -18.89 -10.74 6.61
C ASP A 316 -17.70 -9.94 6.06
N VAL A 317 -17.08 -10.46 4.99
CA VAL A 317 -15.93 -9.85 4.32
C VAL A 317 -16.24 -9.64 2.85
N ILE A 318 -16.30 -8.40 2.43
CA ILE A 318 -16.52 -8.02 1.04
C ILE A 318 -15.22 -7.48 0.46
N MET A 319 -14.81 -7.97 -0.73
CA MET A 319 -13.72 -7.34 -1.49
C MET A 319 -14.08 -5.90 -1.79
N ALA A 320 -13.15 -4.99 -1.57
CA ALA A 320 -13.45 -3.56 -1.70
C ALA A 320 -13.88 -3.18 -3.13
N SER A 321 -13.31 -3.80 -4.16
CA SER A 321 -13.72 -3.63 -5.56
C SER A 321 -15.18 -4.05 -5.82
N GLU A 322 -15.70 -5.01 -5.03
CA GLU A 322 -17.05 -5.56 -5.20
C GLU A 322 -18.09 -4.90 -4.28
N PHE A 323 -17.65 -4.07 -3.33
CA PHE A 323 -18.53 -3.50 -2.31
C PHE A 323 -19.72 -2.76 -2.91
N GLY A 324 -19.52 -2.02 -4.00
CA GLY A 324 -20.58 -1.25 -4.66
C GLY A 324 -21.74 -2.12 -5.17
N TYR A 325 -21.45 -3.35 -5.56
CA TYR A 325 -22.45 -4.31 -6.08
C TYR A 325 -23.18 -5.07 -4.97
N PHE A 326 -22.66 -5.03 -3.73
CA PHE A 326 -23.22 -5.71 -2.55
C PHE A 326 -23.84 -4.74 -1.53
N SER A 327 -23.69 -3.45 -1.73
CA SER A 327 -24.01 -2.45 -0.71
C SER A 327 -25.49 -2.13 -0.54
N ASP A 328 -26.42 -2.80 -1.22
CA ASP A 328 -27.85 -2.50 -1.15
C ASP A 328 -28.45 -2.74 0.23
N SER A 329 -27.91 -3.69 1.00
CA SER A 329 -28.32 -3.99 2.37
C SER A 329 -27.68 -3.09 3.44
N VAL A 330 -26.75 -2.22 3.04
CA VAL A 330 -26.04 -1.30 3.95
C VAL A 330 -26.95 -0.14 4.33
N ASP A 331 -27.06 0.12 5.64
CA ASP A 331 -27.86 1.18 6.21
C ASP A 331 -27.20 1.79 7.47
N LYS A 332 -27.88 2.69 8.17
CA LYS A 332 -27.40 3.33 9.40
C LYS A 332 -27.14 2.37 10.58
N ASN A 333 -27.58 1.13 10.52
CA ASN A 333 -27.35 0.11 11.53
C ASN A 333 -26.18 -0.82 11.14
N THR A 334 -25.53 -0.55 10.00
CA THR A 334 -24.35 -1.28 9.52
C THR A 334 -23.10 -0.60 10.07
N LEU A 335 -22.15 -1.41 10.54
CA LEU A 335 -20.79 -0.99 10.86
C LEU A 335 -19.84 -1.60 9.85
N VAL A 336 -19.10 -0.75 9.15
CA VAL A 336 -18.08 -1.15 8.19
C VAL A 336 -16.70 -1.00 8.84
N ILE A 337 -15.90 -2.06 8.83
CA ILE A 337 -14.50 -2.05 9.26
C ILE A 337 -13.62 -2.11 8.00
N ALA A 338 -13.06 -0.98 7.62
CA ALA A 338 -12.20 -0.85 6.45
C ALA A 338 -10.73 -1.08 6.84
N ILE A 339 -10.04 -2.01 6.18
CA ILE A 339 -8.66 -2.37 6.49
C ILE A 339 -7.76 -2.03 5.30
N SER A 340 -6.74 -1.18 5.54
CA SER A 340 -5.74 -0.82 4.53
C SER A 340 -4.45 -0.39 5.20
N GLN A 341 -3.31 -1.01 4.86
CA GLN A 341 -2.01 -0.60 5.41
C GLN A 341 -1.71 0.87 5.12
N SER A 342 -1.84 1.32 3.88
CA SER A 342 -1.55 2.70 3.47
C SER A 342 -2.65 3.70 3.84
N GLY A 343 -3.89 3.23 3.96
CA GLY A 343 -5.07 4.09 4.08
C GLY A 343 -5.38 4.91 2.82
N GLU A 344 -4.77 4.55 1.67
CA GLU A 344 -4.91 5.24 0.38
C GLU A 344 -5.37 4.29 -0.75
N THR A 345 -5.84 3.09 -0.42
CA THR A 345 -6.30 2.11 -1.41
C THR A 345 -7.61 2.59 -2.04
N ALA A 346 -7.60 2.84 -3.36
CA ALA A 346 -8.72 3.47 -4.07
C ALA A 346 -10.05 2.73 -3.89
N ASP A 347 -10.05 1.40 -4.08
CA ASP A 347 -11.27 0.60 -3.93
C ASP A 347 -11.82 0.64 -2.50
N VAL A 348 -10.94 0.59 -1.48
CA VAL A 348 -11.35 0.68 -0.07
C VAL A 348 -11.98 2.04 0.22
N MET A 349 -11.36 3.14 -0.25
CA MET A 349 -11.91 4.49 -0.07
C MET A 349 -13.25 4.64 -0.79
N ASN A 350 -13.38 4.09 -2.01
CA ASN A 350 -14.65 4.11 -2.74
C ASN A 350 -15.75 3.34 -1.99
N GLY A 351 -15.45 2.14 -1.48
CA GLY A 351 -16.38 1.38 -0.65
C GLY A 351 -16.83 2.15 0.60
N VAL A 352 -15.89 2.83 1.26
CA VAL A 352 -16.19 3.67 2.43
C VAL A 352 -17.05 4.88 2.06
N LYS A 353 -16.76 5.58 0.95
CA LYS A 353 -17.61 6.69 0.46
C LYS A 353 -19.06 6.22 0.25
N GLN A 354 -19.25 5.06 -0.37
CA GLN A 354 -20.57 4.48 -0.60
C GLN A 354 -21.26 4.06 0.70
N ALA A 355 -20.54 3.44 1.64
CA ALA A 355 -21.10 3.06 2.95
C ALA A 355 -21.57 4.29 3.72
N LYS A 356 -20.76 5.35 3.78
CA LYS A 356 -21.13 6.62 4.45
C LYS A 356 -22.30 7.31 3.78
N ALA A 357 -22.40 7.30 2.47
CA ALA A 357 -23.55 7.84 1.74
C ALA A 357 -24.88 7.14 2.10
N LYS A 358 -24.80 5.87 2.54
CA LYS A 358 -25.95 5.08 3.04
C LYS A 358 -26.16 5.21 4.56
N GLY A 359 -25.35 6.05 5.23
CA GLY A 359 -25.45 6.32 6.66
C GLY A 359 -24.77 5.30 7.57
N ALA A 360 -23.99 4.38 7.04
CA ALA A 360 -23.24 3.40 7.83
C ALA A 360 -22.16 4.07 8.69
N THR A 361 -21.92 3.50 9.88
CA THR A 361 -20.75 3.84 10.69
C THR A 361 -19.52 3.16 10.11
N VAL A 362 -18.41 3.89 9.98
CA VAL A 362 -17.18 3.38 9.40
C VAL A 362 -16.03 3.46 10.38
N TYR A 363 -15.40 2.33 10.66
CA TYR A 363 -14.13 2.25 11.37
C TYR A 363 -13.02 1.86 10.40
N SER A 364 -11.81 2.35 10.64
CA SER A 364 -10.64 1.96 9.85
C SER A 364 -9.55 1.35 10.71
N ILE A 365 -8.82 0.40 10.11
CA ILE A 365 -7.57 -0.16 10.62
C ILE A 365 -6.50 0.19 9.59
N VAL A 366 -5.58 1.11 9.93
CA VAL A 366 -4.59 1.68 9.01
C VAL A 366 -3.23 1.81 9.69
N ASN A 367 -2.14 1.83 8.90
CA ASN A 367 -0.81 2.11 9.46
C ASN A 367 -0.43 3.59 9.40
N VAL A 368 -0.90 4.30 8.39
CA VAL A 368 -0.49 5.70 8.15
C VAL A 368 -1.47 6.65 8.85
N GLU A 369 -0.96 7.33 9.88
CA GLU A 369 -1.70 8.38 10.57
C GLU A 369 -2.02 9.53 9.60
N GLY A 370 -3.24 10.06 9.69
CA GLY A 370 -3.69 11.13 8.80
C GLY A 370 -3.92 10.72 7.34
N SER A 371 -3.90 9.41 7.03
CA SER A 371 -4.29 8.90 5.70
C SER A 371 -5.73 9.26 5.34
N SER A 372 -6.05 9.26 4.04
CA SER A 372 -7.40 9.58 3.55
C SER A 372 -8.46 8.69 4.22
N LEU A 373 -8.22 7.39 4.31
CA LEU A 373 -9.15 6.46 4.94
C LEU A 373 -9.35 6.76 6.44
N SER A 374 -8.27 7.09 7.19
CA SER A 374 -8.40 7.42 8.62
C SER A 374 -9.22 8.69 8.85
N ARG A 375 -9.05 9.71 7.98
CA ARG A 375 -9.83 10.95 8.06
C ARG A 375 -11.30 10.80 7.65
N MET A 376 -11.58 9.88 6.73
CA MET A 376 -12.96 9.58 6.29
C MET A 376 -13.74 8.73 7.29
N SER A 377 -13.05 8.04 8.18
CA SER A 377 -13.66 7.10 9.15
C SER A 377 -14.17 7.80 10.39
N ASP A 378 -15.19 7.25 11.02
CA ASP A 378 -15.73 7.77 12.28
C ASP A 378 -14.80 7.46 13.46
N LYS A 379 -14.06 6.33 13.37
CA LYS A 379 -12.94 5.99 14.27
C LYS A 379 -11.84 5.26 13.50
N ALA A 380 -10.59 5.48 13.89
CA ALA A 380 -9.43 4.79 13.33
C ALA A 380 -8.61 4.09 14.42
N LEU A 381 -8.16 2.87 14.14
CA LEU A 381 -7.09 2.18 14.86
C LEU A 381 -5.84 2.18 14.00
N TYR A 382 -4.72 2.53 14.60
CA TYR A 382 -3.44 2.57 13.92
C TYR A 382 -2.63 1.32 14.25
N LEU A 383 -2.03 0.70 13.21
CA LEU A 383 -1.22 -0.51 13.36
C LEU A 383 0.02 -0.27 14.20
N SER A 384 0.55 0.96 14.15
CA SER A 384 1.75 1.39 14.87
C SER A 384 2.97 0.48 14.61
N CYS A 385 3.02 -0.15 13.41
CA CYS A 385 4.08 -1.09 13.06
C CYS A 385 5.29 -0.43 12.38
N GLY A 386 5.37 0.90 12.38
CA GLY A 386 6.37 1.65 11.65
C GLY A 386 6.19 1.58 10.13
N PRO A 387 7.07 2.21 9.34
CA PRO A 387 7.00 2.15 7.89
C PRO A 387 7.26 0.73 7.37
N GLU A 388 6.48 0.31 6.38
CA GLU A 388 6.63 -0.94 5.64
C GLU A 388 6.92 -0.60 4.19
N ILE A 389 8.15 -0.92 3.73
CA ILE A 389 8.71 -0.49 2.45
C ILE A 389 8.65 -1.59 1.39
N GLY A 390 8.86 -2.86 1.78
CA GLY A 390 8.70 -4.00 0.89
C GLY A 390 7.30 -4.00 0.27
N VAL A 391 7.19 -4.22 -1.05
CA VAL A 391 5.89 -4.17 -1.75
C VAL A 391 4.92 -5.21 -1.18
N ALA A 392 5.38 -6.44 -0.98
CA ALA A 392 4.58 -7.48 -0.35
C ALA A 392 4.37 -7.17 1.15
N ALA A 393 3.12 -7.18 1.61
CA ALA A 393 2.79 -6.96 3.01
C ALA A 393 3.29 -8.11 3.90
N THR A 394 3.91 -7.78 5.03
CA THR A 394 4.44 -8.74 6.01
C THR A 394 4.05 -8.35 7.44
N LYS A 395 4.78 -7.43 8.06
CA LYS A 395 4.55 -7.00 9.45
C LYS A 395 3.21 -6.27 9.64
N SER A 396 2.77 -5.52 8.62
CA SER A 396 1.47 -4.84 8.68
C SER A 396 0.31 -5.84 8.70
N PHE A 397 0.41 -6.97 8.00
CA PHE A 397 -0.57 -8.05 8.08
C PHE A 397 -0.67 -8.61 9.50
N THR A 398 0.46 -8.91 10.15
CA THR A 398 0.50 -9.39 11.53
C THR A 398 -0.07 -8.36 12.51
N ALA A 399 0.24 -7.07 12.32
CA ALA A 399 -0.35 -6.00 13.12
C ALA A 399 -1.88 -5.91 12.94
N GLN A 400 -2.39 -6.08 11.71
CA GLN A 400 -3.83 -6.14 11.44
C GLN A 400 -4.48 -7.29 12.21
N LEU A 401 -3.87 -8.47 12.19
CA LEU A 401 -4.36 -9.59 12.97
C LEU A 401 -4.42 -9.25 14.46
N CYS A 402 -3.35 -8.70 15.03
CA CYS A 402 -3.33 -8.33 16.45
C CYS A 402 -4.48 -7.41 16.84
N LEU A 403 -4.76 -6.36 16.05
CA LEU A 403 -5.86 -5.45 16.33
C LEU A 403 -7.23 -6.15 16.23
N LEU A 404 -7.41 -7.07 15.29
CA LEU A 404 -8.63 -7.85 15.17
C LEU A 404 -8.82 -8.80 16.36
N TYR A 405 -7.76 -9.44 16.86
CA TYR A 405 -7.79 -10.22 18.09
C TYR A 405 -8.13 -9.36 19.30
N LEU A 406 -7.48 -8.21 19.47
CA LEU A 406 -7.76 -7.29 20.59
C LEU A 406 -9.22 -6.82 20.60
N LEU A 407 -9.77 -6.50 19.44
CA LEU A 407 -11.20 -6.13 19.31
C LEU A 407 -12.09 -7.31 19.71
N ALA A 408 -11.82 -8.54 19.24
CA ALA A 408 -12.62 -9.70 19.57
C ALA A 408 -12.58 -10.04 21.07
N TYR A 409 -11.40 -9.98 21.68
CA TYR A 409 -11.25 -10.19 23.13
C TYR A 409 -11.91 -9.03 23.93
N ALA A 410 -11.90 -7.81 23.42
CA ALA A 410 -12.63 -6.69 24.02
C ALA A 410 -14.17 -6.90 23.93
N MET A 411 -14.66 -7.45 22.82
CA MET A 411 -16.08 -7.79 22.64
C MET A 411 -16.54 -8.85 23.67
N ASP A 412 -15.67 -9.78 24.02
CA ASP A 412 -15.93 -10.82 25.03
C ASP A 412 -15.59 -10.38 26.46
N GLY A 413 -15.17 -9.13 26.66
CA GLY A 413 -14.79 -8.61 27.98
C GLY A 413 -13.48 -9.14 28.55
N ARG A 414 -12.66 -9.83 27.72
CA ARG A 414 -11.39 -10.49 28.11
C ARG A 414 -10.16 -9.81 27.48
N LEU A 415 -10.19 -8.48 27.28
CA LEU A 415 -9.11 -7.75 26.59
C LEU A 415 -7.72 -7.99 27.21
N ILE A 416 -7.62 -8.03 28.56
CA ILE A 416 -6.34 -8.27 29.25
C ILE A 416 -5.78 -9.65 28.90
N GLU A 417 -6.61 -10.69 28.96
CA GLU A 417 -6.23 -12.04 28.56
C GLU A 417 -5.77 -12.09 27.10
N GLY A 418 -6.47 -11.40 26.19
CA GLY A 418 -6.07 -11.29 24.79
C GLY A 418 -4.68 -10.68 24.62
N LYS A 419 -4.34 -9.65 25.40
CA LYS A 419 -3.01 -9.03 25.41
C LYS A 419 -1.94 -9.99 25.93
N GLU A 420 -2.19 -10.73 27.01
CA GLU A 420 -1.26 -11.71 27.57
C GLU A 420 -0.95 -12.82 26.56
N LYS A 421 -1.97 -13.37 25.90
CA LYS A 421 -1.80 -14.40 24.87
C LYS A 421 -1.03 -13.89 23.65
N LEU A 422 -1.30 -12.70 23.17
CA LEU A 422 -0.55 -12.10 22.06
C LEU A 422 0.92 -11.85 22.44
N LEU A 423 1.20 -11.49 23.69
CA LEU A 423 2.58 -11.36 24.17
C LEU A 423 3.32 -12.70 24.15
N GLU A 424 2.67 -13.80 24.59
CA GLU A 424 3.20 -15.15 24.49
C GLU A 424 3.49 -15.54 23.02
N ILE A 425 2.54 -15.29 22.11
CA ILE A 425 2.69 -15.54 20.67
C ILE A 425 3.89 -14.76 20.10
N SER A 426 4.10 -13.51 20.53
CA SER A 426 5.27 -12.72 20.13
C SER A 426 6.59 -13.45 20.43
N SER A 427 6.72 -14.06 21.60
CA SER A 427 7.91 -14.81 22.02
C SER A 427 8.09 -16.09 21.22
N LEU A 428 7.01 -16.82 20.96
CA LEU A 428 7.03 -18.04 20.14
C LEU A 428 7.44 -17.75 18.68
N ILE A 429 6.98 -16.63 18.11
CA ILE A 429 7.39 -16.20 16.77
C ILE A 429 8.89 -15.83 16.75
N GLU A 430 9.38 -15.14 17.78
CA GLU A 430 10.79 -14.77 17.91
C GLU A 430 11.71 -15.99 17.94
N GLU A 431 11.33 -17.01 18.69
CA GLU A 431 12.01 -18.32 18.73
C GLU A 431 11.95 -19.04 17.36
N GLY A 432 10.78 -19.08 16.73
CA GLY A 432 10.58 -19.69 15.40
C GLY A 432 11.42 -19.05 14.31
N LEU A 433 11.60 -17.72 14.33
CA LEU A 433 12.45 -16.98 13.40
C LEU A 433 13.94 -17.33 13.55
N GLN A 434 14.40 -17.68 14.74
CA GLN A 434 15.77 -18.12 14.99
C GLN A 434 16.03 -19.55 14.48
N ASN A 435 15.06 -20.44 14.64
CA ASN A 435 15.23 -21.87 14.44
C ASN A 435 14.93 -22.35 13.01
N ASN A 436 13.94 -21.77 12.31
CA ASN A 436 13.38 -22.34 11.08
C ASN A 436 13.91 -21.72 9.78
N THR A 437 14.63 -20.61 9.83
CA THR A 437 15.01 -19.85 8.61
C THR A 437 15.86 -20.68 7.63
N THR A 438 16.82 -21.46 8.14
CA THR A 438 17.73 -22.30 7.33
C THR A 438 17.01 -23.47 6.67
N GLU A 439 16.10 -24.13 7.41
CA GLU A 439 15.31 -25.25 6.91
C GLU A 439 14.35 -24.81 5.80
N ILE A 440 13.65 -23.69 6.01
CA ILE A 440 12.75 -23.12 4.99
C ILE A 440 13.52 -22.71 3.74
N ALA A 441 14.76 -22.18 3.86
CA ALA A 441 15.60 -21.86 2.71
C ALA A 441 15.98 -23.13 1.91
N ALA A 442 16.29 -24.24 2.60
CA ALA A 442 16.57 -25.51 1.94
C ALA A 442 15.35 -26.08 1.21
N ILE A 443 14.15 -25.95 1.80
CA ILE A 443 12.89 -26.31 1.14
C ILE A 443 12.69 -25.44 -0.12
N ALA A 444 12.86 -24.13 -0.03
CA ALA A 444 12.72 -23.23 -1.17
C ALA A 444 13.64 -23.61 -2.34
N GLU A 445 14.90 -24.01 -2.07
CA GLU A 445 15.84 -24.48 -3.08
C GLU A 445 15.34 -25.74 -3.80
N LYS A 446 14.75 -26.71 -3.09
CA LYS A 446 14.20 -27.95 -3.68
C LYS A 446 13.07 -27.68 -4.69
N PHE A 447 12.30 -26.63 -4.47
CA PHE A 447 11.12 -26.29 -5.29
C PHE A 447 11.36 -25.09 -6.23
N LYS A 448 12.58 -24.64 -6.42
CA LYS A 448 12.90 -23.42 -7.19
C LYS A 448 12.44 -23.45 -8.66
N ASP A 449 12.36 -24.63 -9.27
CA ASP A 449 11.99 -24.79 -10.68
C ASP A 449 10.48 -25.04 -10.88
N LYS A 450 9.72 -25.23 -9.80
CA LYS A 450 8.28 -25.45 -9.87
C LYS A 450 7.54 -24.16 -10.17
N LYS A 451 6.51 -24.24 -11.03
CA LYS A 451 5.74 -23.08 -11.50
C LYS A 451 4.34 -22.98 -10.91
N ASP A 452 3.81 -24.09 -10.39
CA ASP A 452 2.47 -24.19 -9.84
C ASP A 452 2.53 -24.72 -8.41
N PHE A 453 1.79 -24.05 -7.50
CA PHE A 453 1.73 -24.41 -6.08
C PHE A 453 0.27 -24.37 -5.60
N TYR A 454 -0.12 -25.34 -4.78
CA TYR A 454 -1.42 -25.34 -4.12
C TYR A 454 -1.23 -25.22 -2.61
N PHE A 455 -1.98 -24.31 -2.00
CA PHE A 455 -1.98 -24.07 -0.57
C PHE A 455 -3.31 -24.57 0.01
N LEU A 456 -3.25 -25.54 0.90
CA LEU A 456 -4.44 -26.19 1.45
C LEU A 456 -4.53 -25.96 2.96
N ALA A 457 -5.71 -25.59 3.42
CA ALA A 457 -6.02 -25.47 4.83
C ALA A 457 -7.53 -25.58 5.10
N ARG A 458 -7.92 -25.65 6.37
CA ARG A 458 -9.33 -25.62 6.80
C ARG A 458 -9.55 -24.64 7.94
N GLY A 459 -10.82 -24.31 8.18
CA GLY A 459 -11.21 -23.45 9.29
C GLY A 459 -10.55 -22.06 9.20
N ILE A 460 -10.07 -21.56 10.33
CA ILE A 460 -9.41 -20.25 10.40
C ILE A 460 -8.16 -20.17 9.52
N ASN A 461 -7.46 -21.29 9.33
CA ASN A 461 -6.25 -21.36 8.53
C ASN A 461 -6.51 -21.34 7.01
N PHE A 462 -7.75 -21.46 6.54
CA PHE A 462 -8.09 -21.31 5.12
C PHE A 462 -7.64 -19.96 4.56
N ALA A 463 -7.83 -18.88 5.31
CA ALA A 463 -7.37 -17.56 4.91
C ALA A 463 -5.83 -17.48 4.82
N MET A 464 -5.12 -18.26 5.65
CA MET A 464 -3.66 -18.35 5.59
C MET A 464 -3.16 -19.08 4.34
N ALA A 465 -3.90 -20.08 3.84
CA ALA A 465 -3.59 -20.68 2.54
C ALA A 465 -3.65 -19.63 1.41
N GLY A 466 -4.67 -18.78 1.43
CA GLY A 466 -4.79 -17.68 0.48
C GLY A 466 -3.66 -16.65 0.60
N GLU A 467 -3.29 -16.24 1.81
CA GLU A 467 -2.20 -15.30 2.06
C GLU A 467 -0.83 -15.86 1.64
N GLY A 468 -0.53 -17.12 1.97
CA GLY A 468 0.70 -17.80 1.56
C GLY A 468 0.83 -17.91 0.04
N ALA A 469 -0.26 -18.28 -0.64
CA ALA A 469 -0.32 -18.29 -2.10
C ALA A 469 -0.12 -16.90 -2.70
N LEU A 470 -0.72 -15.86 -2.10
CA LEU A 470 -0.54 -14.47 -2.54
C LEU A 470 0.93 -14.06 -2.43
N LYS A 471 1.58 -14.29 -1.29
CA LYS A 471 3.00 -13.94 -1.10
C LYS A 471 3.89 -14.61 -2.14
N LEU A 472 3.67 -15.89 -2.41
CA LEU A 472 4.46 -16.62 -3.40
C LEU A 472 4.24 -16.07 -4.83
N LYS A 473 2.99 -15.76 -5.20
CA LYS A 473 2.67 -15.11 -6.49
C LYS A 473 3.39 -13.77 -6.65
N GLU A 474 3.31 -12.93 -5.62
CA GLU A 474 3.83 -11.57 -5.65
C GLU A 474 5.34 -11.53 -5.87
N VAL A 475 6.12 -12.33 -5.14
CA VAL A 475 7.58 -12.20 -5.13
C VAL A 475 8.31 -13.24 -5.98
N CYS A 476 7.64 -14.35 -6.38
CA CYS A 476 8.26 -15.44 -7.15
C CYS A 476 7.73 -15.55 -8.58
N TYR A 477 6.64 -14.86 -8.92
CA TYR A 477 6.00 -14.91 -10.25
C TYR A 477 5.57 -16.31 -10.68
N VAL A 478 5.20 -17.15 -9.73
CA VAL A 478 4.65 -18.49 -9.95
C VAL A 478 3.14 -18.49 -9.78
N HIS A 479 2.46 -19.39 -10.46
CA HIS A 479 1.06 -19.62 -10.18
C HIS A 479 0.93 -20.29 -8.79
N ALA A 480 0.12 -19.72 -7.93
CA ALA A 480 -0.15 -20.27 -6.61
C ALA A 480 -1.62 -20.05 -6.24
N GLU A 481 -2.29 -21.11 -5.81
CA GLU A 481 -3.70 -21.07 -5.44
C GLU A 481 -3.90 -21.53 -4.01
N GLY A 482 -4.59 -20.68 -3.20
CA GLY A 482 -4.96 -21.01 -1.83
C GLY A 482 -6.44 -21.36 -1.73
N MET A 483 -6.76 -22.53 -1.17
CA MET A 483 -8.14 -22.99 -1.08
C MET A 483 -8.45 -23.75 0.20
N ALA A 484 -9.73 -23.88 0.50
CA ALA A 484 -10.20 -24.82 1.52
C ALA A 484 -9.89 -26.25 1.07
N ALA A 485 -9.20 -27.04 1.91
CA ALA A 485 -8.73 -28.37 1.53
C ALA A 485 -9.87 -29.32 1.09
N GLY A 486 -11.09 -29.10 1.62
CA GLY A 486 -12.27 -29.86 1.19
C GLY A 486 -12.70 -29.62 -0.25
N GLU A 487 -12.40 -28.42 -0.79
CA GLU A 487 -12.75 -28.04 -2.17
C GLU A 487 -11.82 -28.64 -3.22
N LEU A 488 -10.65 -29.17 -2.82
CA LEU A 488 -9.68 -29.78 -3.72
C LEU A 488 -10.34 -30.83 -4.66
N LYS A 489 -11.17 -31.68 -4.11
CA LYS A 489 -11.85 -32.77 -4.84
C LYS A 489 -12.98 -32.31 -5.76
N HIS A 490 -13.41 -31.05 -5.68
CA HIS A 490 -14.48 -30.49 -6.49
C HIS A 490 -13.99 -29.79 -7.77
N GLY A 491 -12.75 -30.05 -8.19
CA GLY A 491 -12.20 -29.55 -9.44
C GLY A 491 -10.67 -29.60 -9.48
N THR A 492 -10.02 -28.89 -8.58
CA THR A 492 -8.57 -28.63 -8.60
C THR A 492 -7.72 -29.90 -8.52
N LEU A 493 -8.26 -31.00 -7.97
CA LEU A 493 -7.57 -32.30 -7.92
C LEU A 493 -7.17 -32.83 -9.31
N ALA A 494 -7.86 -32.37 -10.37
CA ALA A 494 -7.54 -32.69 -11.76
C ALA A 494 -6.19 -32.11 -12.21
N LEU A 495 -5.65 -31.12 -11.50
CA LEU A 495 -4.37 -30.46 -11.81
C LEU A 495 -3.19 -31.07 -11.04
N ILE A 496 -3.45 -32.01 -10.15
CA ILE A 496 -2.40 -32.66 -9.37
C ILE A 496 -1.76 -33.78 -10.21
N GLU A 497 -0.47 -33.63 -10.44
CA GLU A 497 0.38 -34.59 -11.17
C GLU A 497 1.66 -34.89 -10.36
N ASP A 498 2.52 -35.78 -10.87
CA ASP A 498 3.73 -36.19 -10.15
C ASP A 498 4.66 -35.03 -9.84
N GLY A 499 4.98 -34.87 -8.56
CA GLY A 499 5.82 -33.81 -8.02
C GLY A 499 5.15 -32.44 -7.94
N THR A 500 3.81 -32.31 -8.07
CA THR A 500 3.09 -31.05 -7.83
C THR A 500 3.25 -30.61 -6.37
N PRO A 501 3.77 -29.39 -6.09
CA PRO A 501 3.92 -28.89 -4.73
C PRO A 501 2.58 -28.55 -4.09
N VAL A 502 2.34 -29.12 -2.91
CA VAL A 502 1.20 -28.80 -2.06
C VAL A 502 1.70 -28.31 -0.71
N VAL A 503 1.45 -27.05 -0.38
CA VAL A 503 1.72 -26.48 0.95
C VAL A 503 0.48 -26.68 1.83
N ALA A 504 0.60 -27.53 2.84
CA ALA A 504 -0.50 -27.90 3.72
C ALA A 504 -0.35 -27.24 5.08
N ILE A 505 -1.24 -26.31 5.44
CA ILE A 505 -1.30 -25.71 6.77
C ILE A 505 -2.18 -26.61 7.64
N CYS A 506 -1.55 -27.44 8.44
CA CYS A 506 -2.14 -28.57 9.12
C CYS A 506 -1.76 -28.65 10.61
N PRO A 507 -2.10 -27.63 11.43
CA PRO A 507 -1.88 -27.71 12.88
C PRO A 507 -2.79 -28.77 13.50
N THR A 508 -2.39 -29.32 14.68
CA THR A 508 -3.17 -30.31 15.41
C THR A 508 -4.37 -29.72 16.15
N ASP A 509 -5.29 -29.13 15.36
CA ASP A 509 -6.58 -28.66 15.85
C ASP A 509 -7.73 -29.61 15.40
N TYR A 510 -8.97 -29.18 15.60
CA TYR A 510 -10.14 -29.99 15.21
C TYR A 510 -10.26 -30.25 13.70
N THR A 511 -9.50 -29.54 12.86
CA THR A 511 -9.48 -29.71 11.40
C THR A 511 -8.40 -30.70 10.93
N TYR A 512 -7.49 -31.13 11.82
CA TYR A 512 -6.29 -31.90 11.50
C TYR A 512 -6.60 -33.17 10.69
N ALA A 513 -7.49 -34.02 11.20
CA ALA A 513 -7.82 -35.28 10.55
C ALA A 513 -8.40 -35.08 9.14
N ASP A 514 -9.25 -34.09 8.96
CA ASP A 514 -9.84 -33.76 7.69
C ASP A 514 -8.80 -33.25 6.68
N ILE A 515 -7.84 -32.41 7.13
CA ILE A 515 -6.76 -31.90 6.27
C ILE A 515 -5.86 -33.06 5.86
N VAL A 516 -5.43 -33.91 6.77
CA VAL A 516 -4.61 -35.10 6.48
C VAL A 516 -5.30 -36.00 5.45
N SER A 517 -6.61 -36.20 5.57
CA SER A 517 -7.38 -36.99 4.59
C SER A 517 -7.34 -36.32 3.20
N ASN A 518 -7.56 -35.02 3.13
CA ASN A 518 -7.54 -34.30 1.83
C ASN A 518 -6.14 -34.29 1.21
N ILE A 519 -5.08 -34.13 2.01
CA ILE A 519 -3.69 -34.19 1.54
C ILE A 519 -3.38 -35.59 1.00
N SER A 520 -3.83 -36.64 1.67
CA SER A 520 -3.62 -38.02 1.23
C SER A 520 -4.23 -38.26 -0.16
N GLU A 521 -5.38 -37.64 -0.47
CA GLU A 521 -5.99 -37.73 -1.81
C GLU A 521 -5.07 -37.08 -2.90
N ALA A 522 -4.33 -36.00 -2.57
CA ALA A 522 -3.36 -35.39 -3.48
C ALA A 522 -2.09 -36.24 -3.60
N VAL A 523 -1.58 -36.82 -2.49
CA VAL A 523 -0.38 -37.65 -2.48
C VAL A 523 -0.54 -38.89 -3.35
N VAL A 524 -1.71 -39.56 -3.31
CA VAL A 524 -2.01 -40.71 -4.18
C VAL A 524 -1.92 -40.34 -5.68
N ARG A 525 -2.01 -39.08 -6.02
CA ARG A 525 -1.89 -38.56 -7.41
C ARG A 525 -0.53 -37.95 -7.72
N GLY A 526 0.46 -38.14 -6.81
CA GLY A 526 1.84 -37.72 -7.03
C GLY A 526 2.21 -36.36 -6.41
N ALA A 527 1.34 -35.71 -5.63
CA ALA A 527 1.70 -34.45 -4.98
C ALA A 527 2.91 -34.61 -4.04
N THR A 528 3.77 -33.58 -4.02
CA THR A 528 4.84 -33.45 -3.03
C THR A 528 4.42 -32.43 -1.97
N VAL A 529 4.31 -32.86 -0.72
CA VAL A 529 3.68 -32.09 0.35
C VAL A 529 4.70 -31.41 1.24
N ILE A 530 4.54 -30.10 1.41
CA ILE A 530 5.22 -29.27 2.41
C ILE A 530 4.22 -29.03 3.55
N GLY A 531 4.38 -29.74 4.67
CA GLY A 531 3.50 -29.61 5.83
C GLY A 531 3.96 -28.46 6.75
N ILE A 532 3.05 -27.53 7.08
CA ILE A 532 3.26 -26.51 8.13
C ILE A 532 2.41 -26.94 9.33
N SER A 533 3.04 -27.50 10.36
CA SER A 533 2.36 -28.14 11.47
C SER A 533 3.23 -28.13 12.74
N ASN A 534 2.58 -28.15 13.90
CA ASN A 534 3.26 -28.38 15.20
C ASN A 534 3.71 -29.84 15.40
N THR A 535 3.18 -30.77 14.60
CA THR A 535 3.53 -32.20 14.64
C THR A 535 3.86 -32.70 13.24
N ASN A 536 4.92 -33.52 13.11
CA ASN A 536 5.25 -34.16 11.84
C ASN A 536 4.26 -35.29 11.52
N HIS A 537 4.04 -35.54 10.24
CA HIS A 537 3.18 -36.64 9.78
C HIS A 537 3.81 -37.31 8.55
N SER A 538 3.63 -38.61 8.40
CA SER A 538 4.19 -39.43 7.30
C SER A 538 3.73 -38.99 5.90
N VAL A 539 2.66 -38.20 5.79
CA VAL A 539 2.15 -37.64 4.54
C VAL A 539 2.97 -36.42 4.05
N PHE A 540 3.82 -35.84 4.92
CA PHE A 540 4.66 -34.70 4.57
C PHE A 540 6.00 -35.18 3.99
N ASN A 541 6.36 -34.70 2.81
CA ASN A 541 7.69 -34.88 2.22
C ASN A 541 8.69 -33.90 2.84
N GLU A 542 8.24 -32.70 3.16
CA GLU A 542 8.97 -31.65 3.88
C GLU A 542 8.08 -31.16 5.03
N TRP A 543 8.70 -30.84 6.18
CA TRP A 543 7.97 -30.37 7.34
C TRP A 543 8.56 -29.08 7.89
N ILE A 544 7.74 -28.06 7.97
CA ILE A 544 8.06 -26.79 8.63
C ILE A 544 7.36 -26.79 9.99
N LYS A 545 8.16 -26.89 11.05
CA LYS A 545 7.64 -26.92 12.42
C LYS A 545 7.13 -25.55 12.84
N ILE A 546 5.93 -25.49 13.42
CA ILE A 546 5.37 -24.34 14.12
C ILE A 546 5.16 -24.67 15.60
N PRO A 547 5.11 -23.66 16.50
CA PRO A 547 4.77 -23.92 17.89
C PRO A 547 3.32 -24.40 18.05
N GLU A 548 3.06 -25.15 19.13
CA GLU A 548 1.70 -25.47 19.56
C GLU A 548 1.10 -24.24 20.26
N VAL A 549 -0.09 -23.84 19.83
CA VAL A 549 -0.83 -22.69 20.38
C VAL A 549 -2.32 -23.01 20.42
N GLU A 550 -3.11 -22.22 21.15
CA GLU A 550 -4.55 -22.32 21.05
C GLU A 550 -5.00 -22.11 19.60
N MET A 551 -5.96 -22.90 19.16
CA MET A 551 -6.43 -23.01 17.78
C MET A 551 -6.65 -21.65 17.10
N VAL A 552 -7.22 -20.71 17.82
CA VAL A 552 -7.54 -19.37 17.28
C VAL A 552 -6.29 -18.57 16.91
N PHE A 553 -5.11 -18.87 17.48
CA PHE A 553 -3.86 -18.14 17.25
C PHE A 553 -2.95 -18.79 16.18
N TYR A 554 -3.30 -19.94 15.62
CA TYR A 554 -2.48 -20.54 14.55
C TYR A 554 -2.19 -19.61 13.38
N PRO A 555 -3.09 -18.71 12.92
CA PRO A 555 -2.77 -17.75 11.87
C PRO A 555 -1.52 -16.90 12.16
N LEU A 556 -1.29 -16.48 13.41
CA LEU A 556 -0.14 -15.67 13.80
C LEU A 556 1.19 -16.43 13.75
N VAL A 557 1.20 -17.71 14.04
CA VAL A 557 2.42 -18.54 14.02
C VAL A 557 2.66 -19.18 12.65
N THR A 558 1.65 -19.27 11.77
CA THR A 558 1.77 -19.82 10.43
C THR A 558 2.15 -18.79 9.39
N VAL A 559 1.85 -17.50 9.60
CA VAL A 559 2.17 -16.44 8.64
C VAL A 559 3.67 -16.30 8.41
N VAL A 560 4.47 -16.40 9.46
CA VAL A 560 5.92 -16.20 9.39
C VAL A 560 6.61 -17.25 8.50
N PRO A 561 6.41 -18.58 8.69
CA PRO A 561 6.98 -19.55 7.79
C PRO A 561 6.48 -19.44 6.34
N LEU A 562 5.23 -19.02 6.10
CA LEU A 562 4.71 -18.76 4.77
C LEU A 562 5.43 -17.59 4.09
N GLN A 563 5.66 -16.51 4.83
CA GLN A 563 6.41 -15.34 4.33
C GLN A 563 7.88 -15.68 4.10
N LEU A 564 8.52 -16.44 4.99
CA LEU A 564 9.89 -16.93 4.81
C LEU A 564 10.02 -17.83 3.59
N LEU A 565 9.06 -18.74 3.37
CA LEU A 565 9.04 -19.61 2.19
C LEU A 565 8.98 -18.79 0.90
N ALA A 566 8.11 -17.78 0.84
CA ALA A 566 8.00 -16.90 -0.30
C ALA A 566 9.30 -16.08 -0.50
N TYR A 567 9.86 -15.50 0.58
CA TYR A 567 11.11 -14.76 0.54
C TYR A 567 12.27 -15.61 -0.01
N HIS A 568 12.52 -16.78 0.60
CA HIS A 568 13.62 -17.66 0.16
C HIS A 568 13.40 -18.19 -1.25
N SER A 569 12.14 -18.49 -1.63
CA SER A 569 11.80 -18.87 -3.00
C SER A 569 12.11 -17.77 -4.03
N ALA A 570 11.96 -16.49 -3.66
CA ALA A 570 12.37 -15.38 -4.51
C ALA A 570 13.90 -15.30 -4.63
N ILE A 571 14.61 -15.43 -3.51
CA ILE A 571 16.09 -15.36 -3.49
C ILE A 571 16.72 -16.46 -4.34
N VAL A 572 16.31 -17.71 -4.20
CA VAL A 572 16.88 -18.84 -4.98
C VAL A 572 16.56 -18.76 -6.47
N ARG A 573 15.54 -17.98 -6.85
CA ARG A 573 15.16 -17.66 -8.23
C ARG A 573 15.89 -16.42 -8.78
N GLY A 574 16.75 -15.75 -7.98
CA GLY A 574 17.44 -14.51 -8.36
C GLY A 574 16.51 -13.30 -8.52
N LEU A 575 15.38 -13.27 -7.81
CA LEU A 575 14.38 -12.20 -7.87
C LEU A 575 14.55 -11.21 -6.70
N ASP A 576 14.14 -9.96 -6.92
CA ASP A 576 14.14 -8.93 -5.88
C ASP A 576 12.79 -8.98 -5.12
N PRO A 577 12.74 -9.45 -3.86
CA PRO A 577 11.50 -9.57 -3.10
C PRO A 577 10.93 -8.21 -2.65
N ASP A 578 11.74 -7.14 -2.64
CA ASP A 578 11.32 -5.81 -2.24
C ASP A 578 10.58 -5.07 -3.37
N LYS A 579 10.94 -5.35 -4.62
CA LYS A 579 10.45 -4.66 -5.81
C LYS A 579 9.97 -5.66 -6.87
N PRO A 580 8.90 -6.44 -6.58
CA PRO A 580 8.37 -7.39 -7.53
C PRO A 580 7.77 -6.68 -8.75
N ARG A 581 8.04 -7.23 -9.95
CA ARG A 581 7.54 -6.66 -11.21
C ARG A 581 6.01 -6.51 -11.20
N ASN A 582 5.50 -5.47 -11.86
CA ASN A 582 4.08 -5.22 -12.07
C ASN A 582 3.25 -5.07 -10.78
N LEU A 583 3.89 -4.78 -9.64
CA LEU A 583 3.22 -4.52 -8.37
C LEU A 583 3.69 -3.21 -7.75
N ALA A 584 2.80 -2.55 -7.06
CA ALA A 584 3.07 -1.35 -6.29
C ALA A 584 2.62 -1.55 -4.84
N LYS A 585 3.31 -0.90 -3.88
CA LYS A 585 3.01 -1.01 -2.44
C LYS A 585 1.58 -0.62 -2.08
N SER A 586 1.00 0.34 -2.78
CA SER A 586 -0.38 0.79 -2.56
C SER A 586 -1.03 1.18 -3.90
N VAL A 587 -2.25 0.73 -4.13
CA VAL A 587 -3.01 0.98 -5.37
C VAL A 587 -3.98 2.14 -5.13
N THR A 588 -3.70 3.32 -5.70
CA THR A 588 -4.48 4.56 -5.53
C THR A 588 -5.31 4.94 -6.75
N VAL A 589 -5.33 4.09 -7.76
CA VAL A 589 -6.19 4.22 -8.95
C VAL A 589 -7.12 3.02 -9.04
N LYS A 590 -8.31 3.21 -9.62
CA LYS A 590 -9.28 2.14 -9.87
C LYS A 590 -8.90 1.34 -11.10
#